data_df3e2b112bdc0e62a152a1985c91c3e2
#
_entry.id   df3e2b112bdc0e62a152a1985c91c3e2
#
_cell.length_a   1.000
_cell.length_b   1.000
_cell.length_c   1.000
_cell.angle_alpha   90.00
_cell.angle_beta   90.00
_cell.angle_gamma   90.00
#
_symmetry.space_group_name_H-M   'P 1'
#
loop_
_entity.id
_entity.type
_entity.pdbx_description
1 polymer ?
#
loop_
_entity_poly.entity_id
_entity_poly.type
_entity_poly.pdbx_seq_one_letter_code
_entity_poly.pdbx_strand_id
1 'polypeptide(L)'
;LFITNRVTRSFSLISEKMKQVNLGKTNEEIAWKRDDEIGELVTEYNKMVNKLEASATALARSEREGAWREMARQVAHEIKNPLTPMKLSIQYLQRSIDNNAGNIKELTASVAKTLVEQIDHLSKIAFDFSVSFLGWFFTYF
;
A
#
# COMPACT_ATOMS: atom_id res chain seq x y z
N LEU A 1 23.45 1.44 -52.41
CA LEU A 1 23.76 0.35 -51.44
C LEU A 1 24.09 0.86 -50.04
N PHE A 2 24.88 1.92 -49.86
CA PHE A 2 25.28 2.45 -48.57
C PHE A 2 24.13 3.11 -47.76
N ILE A 3 23.22 3.80 -48.40
CA ILE A 3 22.07 4.49 -47.77
C ILE A 3 21.06 3.46 -47.23
N THR A 4 20.77 2.42 -48.01
CA THR A 4 19.81 1.38 -47.63
C THR A 4 20.26 0.62 -46.37
N ASN A 5 21.52 0.22 -46.29
CA ASN A 5 22.08 -0.47 -45.12
C ASN A 5 22.05 0.39 -43.86
N ARG A 6 22.22 1.70 -43.99
CA ARG A 6 22.24 2.63 -42.86
C ARG A 6 20.84 2.86 -42.25
N VAL A 7 19.83 3.02 -43.12
CA VAL A 7 18.43 3.16 -42.72
C VAL A 7 17.94 1.86 -42.06
N THR A 8 18.19 0.72 -42.66
CA THR A 8 17.82 -0.59 -42.11
C THR A 8 18.41 -0.84 -40.74
N ARG A 9 19.68 -0.47 -40.53
CA ARG A 9 20.36 -0.63 -39.23
C ARG A 9 19.74 0.25 -38.14
N SER A 10 19.32 1.48 -38.47
CA SER A 10 18.65 2.38 -37.54
C SER A 10 17.27 1.84 -37.13
N PHE A 11 16.48 1.33 -38.09
CA PHE A 11 15.20 0.68 -37.81
C PHE A 11 15.35 -0.58 -36.94
N SER A 12 16.38 -1.41 -37.25
CA SER A 12 16.65 -2.60 -36.42
C SER A 12 16.97 -2.25 -34.96
N LEU A 13 17.77 -1.21 -34.72
CA LEU A 13 18.09 -0.73 -33.38
C LEU A 13 16.84 -0.29 -32.62
N ILE A 14 15.99 0.54 -33.25
CA ILE A 14 14.75 1.01 -32.64
C ILE A 14 13.81 -0.16 -32.36
N SER A 15 13.63 -1.06 -33.34
CA SER A 15 12.79 -2.25 -33.17
C SER A 15 13.27 -3.15 -32.03
N GLU A 16 14.57 -3.34 -31.88
CA GLU A 16 15.14 -4.12 -30.77
C GLU A 16 14.88 -3.46 -29.42
N LYS A 17 15.10 -2.15 -29.31
CA LYS A 17 14.80 -1.41 -28.08
C LYS A 17 13.31 -1.42 -27.75
N MET A 18 12.43 -1.29 -28.74
CA MET A 18 10.98 -1.39 -28.53
C MET A 18 10.56 -2.77 -27.99
N LYS A 19 11.19 -3.86 -28.46
CA LYS A 19 10.93 -5.22 -27.94
C LYS A 19 11.38 -5.42 -26.51
N GLN A 20 12.36 -4.66 -26.06
CA GLN A 20 12.92 -4.73 -24.69
C GLN A 20 12.14 -3.86 -23.68
N VAL A 21 11.21 -3.01 -24.14
CA VAL A 21 10.38 -2.17 -23.29
C VAL A 21 9.59 -3.04 -22.30
N ASN A 22 9.74 -2.76 -21.02
CA ASN A 22 9.12 -3.54 -19.97
C ASN A 22 8.46 -2.62 -18.93
N LEU A 23 7.26 -3.00 -18.49
CA LEU A 23 6.56 -2.30 -17.42
C LEU A 23 7.24 -2.62 -16.07
N GLY A 24 7.61 -1.60 -15.31
CA GLY A 24 8.20 -1.79 -13.98
C GLY A 24 9.73 -1.94 -13.95
N LYS A 25 10.40 -1.77 -15.09
CA LYS A 25 11.85 -1.63 -15.17
C LYS A 25 12.19 -0.30 -15.83
N THR A 26 13.34 0.28 -15.45
CA THR A 26 13.89 1.44 -16.15
C THR A 26 14.21 1.05 -17.58
N ASN A 27 13.57 1.71 -18.52
CA ASN A 27 13.79 1.49 -19.95
C ASN A 27 14.87 2.46 -20.45
N GLU A 28 15.76 1.97 -21.32
CA GLU A 28 16.84 2.78 -21.83
C GLU A 28 16.36 3.71 -22.95
N GLU A 29 16.70 4.99 -22.83
CA GLU A 29 16.55 5.96 -23.92
C GLU A 29 17.53 5.65 -25.05
N ILE A 30 17.10 5.95 -26.27
CA ILE A 30 17.97 5.87 -27.45
C ILE A 30 18.65 7.21 -27.64
N ALA A 31 19.99 7.24 -27.60
CA ALA A 31 20.75 8.42 -27.94
C ALA A 31 20.85 8.58 -29.47
N TRP A 32 20.35 9.70 -30.01
CA TRP A 32 20.40 10.01 -31.43
C TRP A 32 20.94 11.44 -31.63
N LYS A 33 21.93 11.57 -32.49
CA LYS A 33 22.67 12.85 -32.67
C LYS A 33 22.29 13.63 -33.93
N ARG A 34 21.39 13.08 -34.75
CA ARG A 34 21.03 13.67 -36.03
C ARG A 34 19.62 14.24 -35.99
N ASP A 35 19.46 15.34 -36.70
CA ASP A 35 18.16 15.98 -36.92
C ASP A 35 17.62 15.48 -38.25
N ASP A 36 17.09 14.25 -38.22
CA ASP A 36 16.50 13.55 -39.38
C ASP A 36 15.18 12.88 -38.94
N GLU A 37 14.46 12.28 -39.90
CA GLU A 37 13.19 11.60 -39.61
C GLU A 37 13.33 10.44 -38.61
N ILE A 38 14.51 9.83 -38.57
CA ILE A 38 14.84 8.82 -37.54
C ILE A 38 15.01 9.46 -36.17
N GLY A 39 15.58 10.67 -36.10
CA GLY A 39 15.70 11.46 -34.87
C GLY A 39 14.34 11.82 -34.28
N GLU A 40 13.37 12.20 -35.14
CA GLU A 40 12.00 12.45 -34.71
C GLU A 40 11.35 11.18 -34.12
N LEU A 41 11.49 10.04 -34.80
CA LEU A 41 10.99 8.75 -34.30
C LEU A 41 11.62 8.35 -32.98
N VAL A 42 12.93 8.54 -32.82
CA VAL A 42 13.64 8.28 -31.55
C VAL A 42 13.13 9.19 -30.44
N THR A 43 12.89 10.46 -30.75
CA THR A 43 12.32 11.42 -29.78
C THR A 43 10.96 10.96 -29.28
N GLU A 44 10.07 10.54 -30.17
CA GLU A 44 8.75 10.03 -29.78
C GLU A 44 8.84 8.71 -28.99
N TYR A 45 9.76 7.81 -29.36
CA TYR A 45 10.05 6.61 -28.57
C TYR A 45 10.48 6.96 -27.14
N ASN A 46 11.44 7.87 -26.97
CA ASN A 46 11.93 8.27 -25.65
C ASN A 46 10.83 8.95 -24.81
N LYS A 47 9.98 9.79 -25.42
CA LYS A 47 8.80 10.35 -24.74
C LYS A 47 7.83 9.26 -24.28
N MET A 48 7.58 8.25 -25.13
CA MET A 48 6.70 7.14 -24.79
C MET A 48 7.26 6.32 -23.62
N VAL A 49 8.55 6.01 -23.61
CA VAL A 49 9.24 5.28 -22.54
C VAL A 49 9.14 6.04 -21.21
N ASN A 50 9.42 7.34 -21.23
CA ASN A 50 9.34 8.18 -20.03
C ASN A 50 7.91 8.27 -19.49
N LYS A 51 6.91 8.37 -20.37
CA LYS A 51 5.50 8.36 -19.98
C LYS A 51 5.07 7.01 -19.38
N LEU A 52 5.59 5.92 -19.93
CA LEU A 52 5.33 4.57 -19.42
C LEU A 52 5.90 4.40 -18.00
N GLU A 53 7.13 4.85 -17.77
CA GLU A 53 7.80 4.80 -16.46
C GLU A 53 7.06 5.65 -15.41
N ALA A 54 6.66 6.86 -15.77
CA ALA A 54 5.85 7.72 -14.91
C ALA A 54 4.51 7.08 -14.56
N SER A 55 3.85 6.43 -15.54
CA SER A 55 2.58 5.74 -15.34
C SER A 55 2.73 4.51 -14.45
N ALA A 56 3.78 3.72 -14.63
CA ALA A 56 4.08 2.57 -13.79
C ALA A 56 4.34 2.97 -12.33
N THR A 57 5.09 4.05 -12.13
CA THR A 57 5.36 4.62 -10.80
C THR A 57 4.08 5.12 -10.12
N ALA A 58 3.23 5.83 -10.87
CA ALA A 58 1.94 6.30 -10.36
C ALA A 58 1.00 5.15 -9.99
N LEU A 59 0.95 4.09 -10.80
CA LEU A 59 0.18 2.89 -10.52
C LEU A 59 0.67 2.19 -9.24
N ALA A 60 1.97 1.95 -9.13
CA ALA A 60 2.56 1.32 -7.95
C ALA A 60 2.30 2.13 -6.67
N ARG A 61 2.31 3.47 -6.76
CA ARG A 61 1.93 4.34 -5.65
C ARG A 61 0.45 4.19 -5.30
N SER A 62 -0.43 4.20 -6.28
CA SER A 62 -1.88 4.05 -6.08
C SER A 62 -2.24 2.71 -5.45
N GLU A 63 -1.61 1.63 -5.87
CA GLU A 63 -1.78 0.30 -5.28
C GLU A 63 -1.34 0.27 -3.81
N ARG A 64 -0.19 0.88 -3.49
CA ARG A 64 0.28 1.01 -2.11
C ARG A 64 -0.69 1.80 -1.23
N GLU A 65 -1.19 2.94 -1.71
CA GLU A 65 -2.17 3.74 -0.98
C GLU A 65 -3.50 3.00 -0.79
N GLY A 66 -3.90 2.18 -1.75
CA GLY A 66 -5.08 1.32 -1.65
C GLY A 66 -4.93 0.24 -0.57
N ALA A 67 -3.80 -0.47 -0.59
CA ALA A 67 -3.49 -1.49 0.42
C ALA A 67 -3.40 -0.89 1.83
N TRP A 68 -2.80 0.30 1.97
CA TRP A 68 -2.73 1.02 3.24
C TRP A 68 -4.11 1.39 3.79
N ARG A 69 -5.00 1.91 2.95
CA ARG A 69 -6.38 2.25 3.35
C ARG A 69 -7.17 1.02 3.81
N GLU A 70 -7.00 -0.10 3.12
CA GLU A 70 -7.68 -1.34 3.50
C GLU A 70 -7.17 -1.87 4.84
N MET A 71 -5.85 -1.87 5.06
CA MET A 71 -5.23 -2.26 6.31
C MET A 71 -5.70 -1.36 7.47
N ALA A 72 -5.72 -0.04 7.28
CA ALA A 72 -6.20 0.91 8.30
C ALA A 72 -7.66 0.66 8.66
N ARG A 73 -8.51 0.33 7.69
CA ARG A 73 -9.92 -0.01 7.91
C ARG A 73 -10.06 -1.29 8.71
N GLN A 74 -9.30 -2.32 8.38
CA GLN A 74 -9.30 -3.59 9.10
C GLN A 74 -8.89 -3.39 10.57
N VAL A 75 -7.80 -2.68 10.82
CA VAL A 75 -7.35 -2.37 12.19
C VAL A 75 -8.41 -1.59 12.98
N ALA A 76 -9.06 -0.60 12.37
CA ALA A 76 -10.13 0.14 13.02
C ALA A 76 -11.30 -0.77 13.42
N HIS A 77 -11.67 -1.74 12.58
CA HIS A 77 -12.69 -2.75 12.93
C HIS A 77 -12.24 -3.67 14.05
N GLU A 78 -11.01 -4.17 14.00
CA GLU A 78 -10.47 -5.05 15.04
C GLU A 78 -10.31 -4.35 16.38
N ILE A 79 -9.99 -3.06 16.40
CA ILE A 79 -9.96 -2.24 17.64
C ILE A 79 -11.38 -2.00 18.19
N LYS A 80 -12.35 -1.75 17.31
CA LYS A 80 -13.74 -1.51 17.72
C LYS A 80 -14.35 -2.73 18.42
N ASN A 81 -13.98 -3.94 18.02
CA ASN A 81 -14.53 -5.19 18.53
C ASN A 81 -14.32 -5.35 20.05
N PRO A 82 -13.12 -5.19 20.63
CA PRO A 82 -12.93 -5.24 22.08
C PRO A 82 -13.42 -3.97 22.81
N LEU A 83 -13.41 -2.80 22.16
CA LEU A 83 -13.87 -1.56 22.80
C LEU A 83 -15.38 -1.56 23.08
N THR A 84 -16.19 -2.21 22.25
CA THR A 84 -17.64 -2.26 22.41
C THR A 84 -18.05 -2.99 23.71
N PRO A 85 -17.60 -4.22 24.01
CA PRO A 85 -17.92 -4.90 25.27
C PRO A 85 -17.33 -4.18 26.48
N MET A 86 -16.15 -3.56 26.38
CA MET A 86 -15.60 -2.75 27.46
C MET A 86 -16.53 -1.59 27.82
N LYS A 87 -16.99 -0.83 26.83
CA LYS A 87 -17.91 0.28 27.01
C LYS A 87 -19.21 -0.17 27.65
N LEU A 88 -19.81 -1.26 27.15
CA LEU A 88 -21.05 -1.80 27.68
C LEU A 88 -20.92 -2.29 29.11
N SER A 89 -19.82 -2.95 29.45
CA SER A 89 -19.54 -3.42 30.80
C SER A 89 -19.41 -2.26 31.81
N ILE A 90 -18.70 -1.20 31.40
CA ILE A 90 -18.57 0.01 32.23
C ILE A 90 -19.94 0.70 32.41
N GLN A 91 -20.70 0.84 31.33
CA GLN A 91 -22.04 1.45 31.40
C GLN A 91 -23.01 0.64 32.27
N TYR A 92 -22.91 -0.67 32.22
CA TYR A 92 -23.72 -1.55 33.09
C TYR A 92 -23.32 -1.40 34.53
N LEU A 93 -22.03 -1.39 34.86
CA LEU A 93 -21.53 -1.14 36.21
C LEU A 93 -22.02 0.23 36.74
N GLN A 94 -21.89 1.27 35.95
CA GLN A 94 -22.32 2.63 36.33
C GLN A 94 -23.82 2.68 36.67
N ARG A 95 -24.68 2.07 35.83
CA ARG A 95 -26.13 1.99 36.11
C ARG A 95 -26.44 1.19 37.40
N SER A 96 -25.69 0.14 37.66
CA SER A 96 -25.87 -0.69 38.85
C SER A 96 -25.48 0.05 40.11
N ILE A 97 -24.45 0.89 40.07
CA ILE A 97 -24.05 1.78 41.14
C ILE A 97 -25.16 2.82 41.39
N ASP A 98 -25.65 3.49 40.37
CA ASP A 98 -26.68 4.51 40.44
C ASP A 98 -28.00 3.95 41.05
N ASN A 99 -28.29 2.67 40.80
CA ASN A 99 -29.47 1.96 41.29
C ASN A 99 -29.25 1.26 42.65
N ASN A 100 -28.10 1.47 43.34
CA ASN A 100 -27.75 0.83 44.60
C ASN A 100 -27.93 -0.71 44.57
N ALA A 101 -27.51 -1.37 43.51
CA ALA A 101 -27.59 -2.83 43.38
C ALA A 101 -26.77 -3.54 44.47
N GLY A 102 -27.35 -4.56 45.13
CA GLY A 102 -26.72 -5.23 46.27
C GLY A 102 -25.47 -6.06 45.92
N ASN A 103 -25.20 -6.30 44.61
CA ASN A 103 -24.09 -7.13 44.12
C ASN A 103 -22.97 -6.33 43.45
N ILE A 104 -22.81 -5.04 43.79
CA ILE A 104 -21.83 -4.14 43.15
C ILE A 104 -20.40 -4.68 43.23
N LYS A 105 -20.00 -5.30 44.34
CA LYS A 105 -18.65 -5.86 44.52
C LYS A 105 -18.35 -6.99 43.52
N GLU A 106 -19.29 -7.93 43.34
CA GLU A 106 -19.14 -9.03 42.42
C GLU A 106 -19.16 -8.54 40.94
N LEU A 107 -20.04 -7.57 40.66
CA LEU A 107 -20.14 -6.94 39.36
C LEU A 107 -18.85 -6.20 38.99
N THR A 108 -18.27 -5.45 39.94
CA THR A 108 -17.01 -4.75 39.75
C THR A 108 -15.87 -5.73 39.41
N ALA A 109 -15.80 -6.86 40.12
CA ALA A 109 -14.79 -7.88 39.85
C ALA A 109 -14.97 -8.50 38.42
N SER A 110 -16.22 -8.77 38.03
CA SER A 110 -16.53 -9.30 36.70
C SER A 110 -16.18 -8.30 35.62
N VAL A 111 -16.54 -7.02 35.75
CA VAL A 111 -16.22 -5.97 34.81
C VAL A 111 -14.71 -5.77 34.69
N ALA A 112 -14.00 -5.72 35.83
CA ALA A 112 -12.55 -5.61 35.85
C ALA A 112 -11.87 -6.74 35.07
N LYS A 113 -12.33 -7.98 35.24
CA LYS A 113 -11.82 -9.13 34.51
C LYS A 113 -12.04 -8.97 33.00
N THR A 114 -13.26 -8.61 32.58
CA THR A 114 -13.58 -8.37 31.16
C THR A 114 -12.71 -7.26 30.58
N LEU A 115 -12.48 -6.17 31.31
CA LEU A 115 -11.63 -5.07 30.84
C LEU A 115 -10.20 -5.52 30.59
N VAL A 116 -9.61 -6.28 31.55
CA VAL A 116 -8.25 -6.81 31.38
C VAL A 116 -8.15 -7.71 30.17
N GLU A 117 -9.09 -8.65 30.00
CA GLU A 117 -9.10 -9.54 28.84
C GLU A 117 -9.18 -8.77 27.50
N GLN A 118 -9.99 -7.71 27.45
CA GLN A 118 -10.12 -6.89 26.24
C GLN A 118 -8.89 -6.00 26.00
N ILE A 119 -8.23 -5.51 27.05
CA ILE A 119 -6.97 -4.76 26.95
C ILE A 119 -5.85 -5.66 26.42
N ASP A 120 -5.75 -6.90 26.90
CA ASP A 120 -4.78 -7.87 26.39
C ASP A 120 -5.01 -8.18 24.90
N HIS A 121 -6.28 -8.28 24.50
CA HIS A 121 -6.64 -8.45 23.09
C HIS A 121 -6.24 -7.23 22.25
N LEU A 122 -6.49 -6.01 22.72
CA LEU A 122 -6.04 -4.77 22.05
C LEU A 122 -4.52 -4.72 21.92
N SER A 123 -3.80 -5.11 22.96
CA SER A 123 -2.33 -5.16 22.94
C SER A 123 -1.82 -6.13 21.88
N LYS A 124 -2.47 -7.28 21.72
CA LYS A 124 -2.15 -8.26 20.68
C LYS A 124 -2.41 -7.69 19.28
N ILE A 125 -3.57 -7.06 19.06
CA ILE A 125 -3.90 -6.42 17.76
C ILE A 125 -2.85 -5.37 17.42
N ALA A 126 -2.46 -4.52 18.37
CA ALA A 126 -1.44 -3.49 18.15
C ALA A 126 -0.07 -4.10 17.80
N PHE A 127 0.31 -5.20 18.46
CA PHE A 127 1.55 -5.92 18.17
C PHE A 127 1.51 -6.54 16.77
N ASP A 128 0.47 -7.30 16.45
CA ASP A 128 0.30 -7.98 15.15
C ASP A 128 0.30 -6.96 14.00
N PHE A 129 -0.36 -5.80 14.22
CA PHE A 129 -0.33 -4.71 13.25
C PHE A 129 1.08 -4.13 13.07
N SER A 130 1.83 -3.90 14.15
CA SER A 130 3.18 -3.35 14.07
C SER A 130 4.13 -4.28 13.32
N VAL A 131 4.03 -5.59 13.54
CA VAL A 131 4.83 -6.60 12.82
C VAL A 131 4.44 -6.65 11.34
N SER A 132 3.15 -6.67 11.03
CA SER A 132 2.66 -6.66 9.65
C SER A 132 3.07 -5.37 8.92
N PHE A 133 3.00 -4.23 9.59
CA PHE A 133 3.44 -2.94 9.06
C PHE A 133 4.93 -2.92 8.75
N LEU A 134 5.77 -3.40 9.66
CA LEU A 134 7.21 -3.48 9.44
C LEU A 134 7.54 -4.43 8.28
N GLY A 135 6.93 -5.59 8.22
CA GLY A 135 7.11 -6.54 7.11
C GLY A 135 6.72 -5.92 5.75
N TRP A 136 5.60 -5.21 5.70
CA TRP A 136 5.16 -4.49 4.51
C TRP A 136 6.12 -3.34 4.16
N PHE A 137 6.55 -2.56 5.14
CA PHE A 137 7.50 -1.45 4.95
C PHE A 137 8.82 -1.95 4.34
N PHE A 138 9.44 -2.99 4.88
CA PHE A 138 10.68 -3.56 4.35
C PHE A 138 10.54 -4.25 2.98
N THR A 139 9.32 -4.63 2.58
CA THR A 139 9.08 -5.24 1.27
C THR A 139 8.92 -4.18 0.17
N TYR A 140 8.43 -2.98 0.52
CA TYR A 140 8.03 -1.95 -0.45
C TYR A 140 8.84 -0.64 -0.37
N PHE A 141 9.72 -0.49 0.59
CA PHE A 141 10.67 0.62 0.74
C PHE A 141 12.11 0.11 0.84
#